data_4f833ed95c62efd6f094094cf126e651
#
_entry.id   4f833ed95c62efd6f094094cf126e651
#
_cell.length_a   1.000
_cell.length_b   1.000
_cell.length_c   1.000
_cell.angle_alpha   90.00
_cell.angle_beta   90.00
_cell.angle_gamma   90.00
#
_symmetry.space_group_name_H-M   'P 1'
#
loop_
_entity.id
_entity.type
_entity.pdbx_description
1 polymer ?
#
loop_
_entity_poly.entity_id
_entity_poly.type
_entity_poly.pdbx_seq_one_letter_code
_entity_poly.pdbx_strand_id
1 'polypeptide(L)'
;LICIAPSGPVKAACAVYGASAMLLFGNSSLLHVVPWRSTAVTRVLCGIDYSNIFLIIAGTNTPVLFALDPGTRRPYLTVIWVTAAIGTILHIVWLRTPNWVFTTVYIVLGLAPVTLIPQLWTAPAVGPAPTILIACGGAAYIAGAVCFALRKPNPVPGWFEFHEVFHLGTVIGYVCHVVSIYLIVCAL
;
A
#
# COMPACT_ATOMS: atom_id res chain seq x y z
N LEU A 1 0.82 -4.28 16.62
CA LEU A 1 -0.43 -3.55 16.35
C LEU A 1 -1.65 -4.30 16.93
N ILE A 2 -1.90 -5.54 16.54
CA ILE A 2 -3.09 -6.30 16.98
C ILE A 2 -3.18 -6.42 18.51
N CYS A 3 -2.06 -6.66 19.19
CA CYS A 3 -2.03 -6.85 20.65
C CYS A 3 -2.32 -5.56 21.44
N ILE A 4 -2.01 -4.40 20.86
CA ILE A 4 -2.19 -3.09 21.52
C ILE A 4 -3.51 -2.40 21.13
N ALA A 5 -4.19 -2.90 20.11
CA ALA A 5 -5.42 -2.29 19.60
C ALA A 5 -6.55 -2.38 20.66
N PRO A 6 -7.29 -1.27 20.91
CA PRO A 6 -8.22 -1.16 22.05
C PRO A 6 -9.51 -1.96 21.88
N SER A 7 -9.97 -2.21 20.67
CA SER A 7 -11.26 -2.87 20.40
C SER A 7 -11.16 -3.96 19.33
N GLY A 8 -12.15 -4.87 19.31
CA GLY A 8 -12.23 -5.93 18.29
C GLY A 8 -12.20 -5.40 16.85
N PRO A 9 -12.98 -4.39 16.48
CA PRO A 9 -12.92 -3.80 15.14
C PRO A 9 -11.56 -3.21 14.77
N VAL A 10 -10.87 -2.52 15.70
CA VAL A 10 -9.51 -1.98 15.46
C VAL A 10 -8.50 -3.12 15.34
N LYS A 11 -8.62 -4.19 16.16
CA LYS A 11 -7.79 -5.40 16.02
C LYS A 11 -7.95 -6.04 14.65
N ALA A 12 -9.19 -6.17 14.18
CA ALA A 12 -9.48 -6.69 12.84
C ALA A 12 -8.87 -5.81 11.74
N ALA A 13 -8.96 -4.49 11.86
CA ALA A 13 -8.36 -3.54 10.94
C ALA A 13 -6.82 -3.68 10.88
N CYS A 14 -6.18 -3.80 12.05
CA CYS A 14 -4.74 -4.07 12.13
C CYS A 14 -4.36 -5.44 11.55
N ALA A 15 -5.19 -6.46 11.73
CA ALA A 15 -4.98 -7.78 11.16
C ALA A 15 -5.06 -7.75 9.62
N VAL A 16 -6.04 -7.02 9.06
CA VAL A 16 -6.18 -6.81 7.61
C VAL A 16 -4.93 -6.13 7.04
N TYR A 17 -4.44 -5.07 7.70
CA TYR A 17 -3.19 -4.41 7.29
C TYR A 17 -1.99 -5.35 7.35
N GLY A 18 -1.83 -6.08 8.44
CA GLY A 18 -0.75 -7.05 8.61
C GLY A 18 -0.80 -8.16 7.54
N ALA A 19 -1.98 -8.70 7.26
CA ALA A 19 -2.18 -9.72 6.21
C ALA A 19 -1.83 -9.17 4.82
N SER A 20 -2.27 -7.96 4.48
CA SER A 20 -1.94 -7.34 3.18
C SER A 20 -0.44 -7.08 3.03
N ALA A 21 0.25 -6.69 4.11
CA ALA A 21 1.70 -6.51 4.11
C ALA A 21 2.44 -7.86 3.93
N MET A 22 2.01 -8.90 4.62
CA MET A 22 2.58 -10.25 4.47
C MET A 22 2.40 -10.79 3.05
N LEU A 23 1.24 -10.55 2.43
CA LEU A 23 0.99 -10.94 1.05
C LEU A 23 1.89 -10.17 0.09
N LEU A 24 2.02 -8.84 0.25
CA LEU A 24 2.87 -8.01 -0.60
C LEU A 24 4.33 -8.43 -0.50
N PHE A 25 4.93 -8.30 0.69
CA PHE A 25 6.37 -8.54 0.86
C PHE A 25 6.73 -10.02 0.76
N GLY A 26 5.88 -10.92 1.22
CA GLY A 26 6.09 -12.36 1.12
C GLY A 26 6.09 -12.85 -0.32
N ASN A 27 5.08 -12.45 -1.11
CA ASN A 27 5.02 -12.84 -2.52
C ASN A 27 6.15 -12.18 -3.33
N SER A 28 6.45 -10.91 -3.08
CA SER A 28 7.54 -10.20 -3.76
C SER A 28 8.90 -10.86 -3.46
N SER A 29 9.17 -11.21 -2.20
CA SER A 29 10.38 -11.96 -1.83
C SER A 29 10.43 -13.32 -2.51
N LEU A 30 9.31 -14.06 -2.52
CA LEU A 30 9.22 -15.37 -3.18
C LEU A 30 9.48 -15.25 -4.69
N LEU A 31 8.91 -14.23 -5.33
CA LEU A 31 9.08 -14.00 -6.77
C LEU A 31 10.53 -13.69 -7.13
N HIS A 32 11.21 -12.82 -6.37
CA HIS A 32 12.51 -12.27 -6.75
C HIS A 32 13.70 -13.06 -6.22
N VAL A 33 13.54 -13.84 -5.12
CA VAL A 33 14.65 -14.59 -4.51
C VAL A 33 14.77 -16.00 -5.08
N VAL A 34 13.63 -16.64 -5.44
CA VAL A 34 13.63 -18.01 -5.92
C VAL A 34 13.90 -18.07 -7.44
N PRO A 35 14.87 -18.85 -7.92
CA PRO A 35 15.15 -19.02 -9.35
C PRO A 35 14.09 -19.94 -10.01
N TRP A 36 12.96 -19.37 -10.37
CA TRP A 36 11.85 -20.10 -10.99
C TRP A 36 12.21 -20.63 -12.38
N ARG A 37 12.04 -21.93 -12.59
CA ARG A 37 12.30 -22.57 -13.89
C ARG A 37 11.08 -22.53 -14.82
N SER A 38 9.87 -22.36 -14.28
CA SER A 38 8.63 -22.34 -15.04
C SER A 38 8.18 -20.92 -15.32
N THR A 39 8.10 -20.54 -16.59
CA THR A 39 7.58 -19.24 -17.03
C THR A 39 6.10 -19.04 -16.65
N ALA A 40 5.32 -20.12 -16.57
CA ALA A 40 3.93 -20.06 -16.13
C ALA A 40 3.84 -19.68 -14.65
N VAL A 41 4.66 -20.30 -13.79
CA VAL A 41 4.72 -19.97 -12.36
C VAL A 41 5.16 -18.53 -12.15
N THR A 42 6.23 -18.10 -12.81
CA THR A 42 6.72 -16.71 -12.73
C THR A 42 5.63 -15.71 -13.13
N ARG A 43 4.89 -15.99 -14.19
CA ARG A 43 3.80 -15.11 -14.65
C ARG A 43 2.68 -15.00 -13.62
N VAL A 44 2.29 -16.12 -12.99
CA VAL A 44 1.27 -16.11 -11.93
C VAL A 44 1.75 -15.30 -10.72
N LEU A 45 2.98 -15.55 -10.26
CA LEU A 45 3.57 -14.83 -9.12
C LEU A 45 3.70 -13.33 -9.40
N CYS A 46 4.11 -12.92 -10.61
CA CYS A 46 4.09 -11.52 -11.04
C CYS A 46 2.68 -10.92 -10.97
N GLY A 47 1.67 -11.64 -11.47
CA GLY A 47 0.29 -11.18 -11.41
C GLY A 47 -0.19 -10.96 -9.97
N ILE A 48 0.15 -11.86 -9.05
CA ILE A 48 -0.16 -11.74 -7.63
C ILE A 48 0.61 -10.55 -7.03
N ASP A 49 1.90 -10.38 -7.37
CA ASP A 49 2.74 -9.31 -6.85
C ASP A 49 2.17 -7.93 -7.16
N TYR A 50 1.80 -7.68 -8.41
CA TYR A 50 1.12 -6.45 -8.80
C TYR A 50 -0.27 -6.29 -8.14
N SER A 51 -1.04 -7.38 -8.02
CA SER A 51 -2.36 -7.34 -7.39
C SER A 51 -2.29 -6.99 -5.90
N ASN A 52 -1.22 -7.40 -5.21
CA ASN A 52 -0.98 -7.09 -3.80
C ASN A 52 -0.79 -5.59 -3.54
N ILE A 53 -0.45 -4.79 -4.56
CA ILE A 53 -0.38 -3.32 -4.43
C ILE A 53 -1.76 -2.74 -4.12
N PHE A 54 -2.81 -3.24 -4.77
CA PHE A 54 -4.19 -2.82 -4.43
C PHE A 54 -4.56 -3.19 -3.00
N LEU A 55 -4.17 -4.41 -2.58
CA LEU A 55 -4.48 -4.91 -1.25
C LEU A 55 -3.76 -4.12 -0.16
N ILE A 56 -2.48 -3.75 -0.36
CA ILE A 56 -1.76 -2.96 0.66
C ILE A 56 -2.28 -1.52 0.73
N ILE A 57 -2.71 -0.91 -0.38
CA ILE A 57 -3.33 0.41 -0.35
C ILE A 57 -4.63 0.36 0.49
N ALA A 58 -5.52 -0.60 0.22
CA ALA A 58 -6.75 -0.76 0.98
C ALA A 58 -6.48 -1.16 2.44
N GLY A 59 -5.56 -2.08 2.65
CA GLY A 59 -5.15 -2.56 3.97
C GLY A 59 -4.59 -1.47 4.86
N THR A 60 -3.72 -0.59 4.32
CA THR A 60 -3.14 0.55 5.05
C THR A 60 -4.21 1.55 5.49
N ASN A 61 -5.16 1.86 4.62
CA ASN A 61 -6.23 2.80 4.94
C ASN A 61 -7.20 2.25 6.00
N THR A 62 -7.30 0.94 6.13
CA THR A 62 -8.29 0.32 7.03
C THR A 62 -8.08 0.74 8.49
N PRO A 63 -6.92 0.57 9.14
CA PRO A 63 -6.72 1.01 10.52
C PRO A 63 -6.67 2.53 10.67
N VAL A 64 -6.12 3.27 9.70
CA VAL A 64 -6.04 4.74 9.75
C VAL A 64 -7.43 5.36 9.86
N LEU A 65 -8.38 4.89 9.07
CA LEU A 65 -9.73 5.44 9.03
C LEU A 65 -10.57 5.13 10.28
N PHE A 66 -10.12 4.22 11.16
CA PHE A 66 -10.76 4.02 12.46
C PHE A 66 -10.61 5.21 13.41
N ALA A 67 -9.67 6.10 13.15
CA ALA A 67 -9.52 7.36 13.86
C ALA A 67 -10.55 8.43 13.47
N LEU A 68 -11.29 8.21 12.38
CA LEU A 68 -12.34 9.11 11.89
C LEU A 68 -13.73 8.57 12.27
N ASP A 69 -14.71 9.46 12.24
CA ASP A 69 -16.11 9.13 12.52
C ASP A 69 -16.67 8.07 11.55
N PRO A 70 -17.67 7.28 11.98
CA PRO A 70 -18.25 6.23 11.13
C PRO A 70 -18.89 6.73 9.84
N GLY A 71 -19.37 7.98 9.80
CA GLY A 71 -19.99 8.59 8.63
C GLY A 71 -18.97 8.84 7.51
N THR A 72 -17.75 9.24 7.87
CA THR A 72 -16.62 9.41 6.94
C THR A 72 -15.97 8.05 6.63
N ARG A 73 -15.70 7.24 7.65
CA ARG A 73 -14.96 5.98 7.51
C ARG A 73 -15.64 4.97 6.59
N ARG A 74 -16.95 4.72 6.79
CA ARG A 74 -17.66 3.65 6.06
C ARG A 74 -17.66 3.87 4.54
N PRO A 75 -18.14 5.01 4.00
CA PRO A 75 -18.13 5.20 2.56
C PRO A 75 -16.73 5.18 1.98
N TYR A 76 -15.75 5.75 2.70
CA TYR A 76 -14.36 5.77 2.24
C TYR A 76 -13.76 4.37 2.13
N LEU A 77 -13.91 3.54 3.17
CA LEU A 77 -13.46 2.15 3.14
C LEU A 77 -14.16 1.35 2.05
N THR A 78 -15.47 1.57 1.85
CA THR A 78 -16.22 0.89 0.79
C THR A 78 -15.64 1.23 -0.59
N VAL A 79 -15.41 2.51 -0.88
CA VAL A 79 -14.83 2.95 -2.16
C VAL A 79 -13.44 2.36 -2.36
N ILE A 80 -12.56 2.45 -1.36
CA ILE A 80 -11.19 1.94 -1.45
C ILE A 80 -11.17 0.42 -1.69
N TRP A 81 -11.95 -0.36 -0.92
CA TRP A 81 -11.98 -1.81 -1.07
C TRP A 81 -12.64 -2.27 -2.36
N VAL A 82 -13.71 -1.62 -2.80
CA VAL A 82 -14.34 -1.90 -4.10
C VAL A 82 -13.37 -1.61 -5.24
N THR A 83 -12.69 -0.46 -5.20
CA THR A 83 -11.69 -0.10 -6.22
C THR A 83 -10.51 -1.07 -6.21
N ALA A 84 -10.03 -1.47 -5.02
CA ALA A 84 -8.96 -2.46 -4.89
C ALA A 84 -9.38 -3.83 -5.45
N ALA A 85 -10.59 -4.28 -5.18
CA ALA A 85 -11.12 -5.54 -5.70
C ALA A 85 -11.24 -5.51 -7.24
N ILE A 86 -11.82 -4.44 -7.80
CA ILE A 86 -11.92 -4.25 -9.25
C ILE A 86 -10.52 -4.21 -9.88
N GLY A 87 -9.59 -3.43 -9.31
CA GLY A 87 -8.21 -3.34 -9.80
C GLY A 87 -7.49 -4.68 -9.80
N THR A 88 -7.64 -5.46 -8.72
CA THR A 88 -7.09 -6.82 -8.61
C THR A 88 -7.67 -7.75 -9.70
N ILE A 89 -8.98 -7.77 -9.87
CA ILE A 89 -9.66 -8.59 -10.88
C ILE A 89 -9.19 -8.20 -12.29
N LEU A 90 -9.19 -6.91 -12.60
CA LEU A 90 -8.75 -6.40 -13.90
C LEU A 90 -7.28 -6.77 -14.17
N HIS A 91 -6.43 -6.69 -13.17
CA HIS A 91 -5.01 -7.05 -13.31
C HIS A 91 -4.83 -8.54 -13.61
N ILE A 92 -5.60 -9.42 -12.98
CA ILE A 92 -5.57 -10.87 -13.21
C ILE A 92 -6.11 -11.22 -14.60
N VAL A 93 -7.20 -10.59 -15.02
CA VAL A 93 -7.89 -10.90 -16.29
C VAL A 93 -7.16 -10.26 -17.47
N TRP A 94 -6.59 -9.08 -17.30
CA TRP A 94 -5.98 -8.29 -18.39
C TRP A 94 -4.45 -8.29 -18.33
N LEU A 95 -3.84 -9.46 -18.43
CA LEU A 95 -2.40 -9.71 -18.30
C LEU A 95 -1.50 -8.99 -19.36
N ARG A 96 -2.07 -8.41 -20.41
CA ARG A 96 -1.33 -7.70 -21.47
C ARG A 96 -1.39 -6.18 -21.37
N THR A 97 -1.93 -5.66 -20.28
CA THR A 97 -2.04 -4.21 -20.09
C THR A 97 -0.66 -3.58 -19.89
N PRO A 98 -0.37 -2.45 -20.53
CA PRO A 98 0.87 -1.72 -20.29
C PRO A 98 1.01 -1.32 -18.81
N ASN A 99 2.20 -1.47 -18.24
CA ASN A 99 2.47 -1.21 -16.82
C ASN A 99 2.06 0.19 -16.36
N TRP A 100 2.20 1.21 -17.22
CA TRP A 100 1.85 2.59 -16.89
C TRP A 100 0.36 2.78 -16.55
N VAL A 101 -0.53 1.98 -17.16
CA VAL A 101 -1.97 2.05 -16.86
C VAL A 101 -2.22 1.71 -15.40
N PHE A 102 -1.73 0.55 -14.94
CA PHE A 102 -1.90 0.14 -13.55
C PHE A 102 -1.14 1.05 -12.59
N THR A 103 0.08 1.50 -12.95
CA THR A 103 0.82 2.47 -12.15
C THR A 103 0.00 3.75 -11.92
N THR A 104 -0.67 4.25 -12.96
CA THR A 104 -1.56 5.41 -12.83
C THR A 104 -2.72 5.13 -11.88
N VAL A 105 -3.35 3.96 -11.99
CA VAL A 105 -4.44 3.57 -11.09
C VAL A 105 -3.97 3.44 -9.64
N TYR A 106 -2.78 2.88 -9.38
CA TYR A 106 -2.20 2.82 -8.04
C TYR A 106 -1.95 4.20 -7.45
N ILE A 107 -1.41 5.13 -8.26
CA ILE A 107 -1.15 6.51 -7.83
C ILE A 107 -2.47 7.20 -7.49
N VAL A 108 -3.48 7.12 -8.36
CA VAL A 108 -4.79 7.74 -8.12
C VAL A 108 -5.45 7.19 -6.86
N LEU A 109 -5.44 5.86 -6.69
CA LEU A 109 -5.99 5.22 -5.50
C LEU A 109 -5.17 5.57 -4.24
N GLY A 110 -3.86 5.63 -4.34
CA GLY A 110 -2.95 6.02 -3.26
C GLY A 110 -3.07 7.51 -2.87
N LEU A 111 -3.52 8.37 -3.79
CA LEU A 111 -3.78 9.79 -3.52
C LEU A 111 -5.16 10.04 -2.87
N ALA A 112 -6.09 9.08 -2.93
CA ALA A 112 -7.41 9.27 -2.35
C ALA A 112 -7.38 9.75 -0.88
N PRO A 113 -6.51 9.23 0.03
CA PRO A 113 -6.42 9.71 1.41
C PRO A 113 -5.97 11.17 1.57
N VAL A 114 -5.38 11.77 0.54
CA VAL A 114 -4.97 13.19 0.59
C VAL A 114 -6.16 14.10 0.86
N THR A 115 -7.35 13.74 0.39
CA THR A 115 -8.58 14.49 0.66
C THR A 115 -8.99 14.47 2.13
N LEU A 116 -8.47 13.52 2.91
CA LEU A 116 -8.74 13.37 4.35
C LEU A 116 -7.67 14.03 5.23
N ILE A 117 -6.60 14.58 4.65
CA ILE A 117 -5.51 15.22 5.42
C ILE A 117 -6.04 16.26 6.42
N PRO A 118 -6.95 17.18 6.06
CA PRO A 118 -7.47 18.15 7.02
C PRO A 118 -8.20 17.50 8.21
N GLN A 119 -8.94 16.42 7.95
CA GLN A 119 -9.68 15.69 8.99
C GLN A 119 -8.73 14.87 9.88
N LEU A 120 -7.73 14.20 9.28
CA LEU A 120 -6.70 13.46 10.01
C LEU A 120 -5.86 14.40 10.89
N TRP A 121 -5.51 15.58 10.37
CA TRP A 121 -4.74 16.59 11.10
C TRP A 121 -5.40 17.06 12.39
N THR A 122 -6.72 17.20 12.37
CA THR A 122 -7.53 17.69 13.50
C THR A 122 -8.11 16.57 14.35
N ALA A 123 -8.06 15.31 13.91
CA ALA A 123 -8.60 14.19 14.64
C ALA A 123 -7.80 13.94 15.95
N PRO A 124 -8.46 13.82 17.13
CA PRO A 124 -7.78 13.68 18.41
C PRO A 124 -6.81 12.49 18.49
N ALA A 125 -7.15 11.37 17.84
CA ALA A 125 -6.32 10.17 17.83
C ALA A 125 -5.22 10.17 16.74
N VAL A 126 -5.15 11.20 15.89
CA VAL A 126 -4.15 11.29 14.81
C VAL A 126 -3.23 12.48 15.03
N GLY A 127 -3.74 13.67 14.77
CA GLY A 127 -2.95 14.90 14.86
C GLY A 127 -1.86 15.03 13.78
N PRO A 128 -0.95 16.00 13.95
CA PRO A 128 0.05 16.33 12.93
C PRO A 128 1.06 15.21 12.64
N ALA A 129 1.63 14.57 13.67
CA ALA A 129 2.74 13.65 13.51
C ALA A 129 2.37 12.40 12.68
N PRO A 130 1.30 11.62 12.99
CA PRO A 130 0.86 10.53 12.13
C PRO A 130 0.45 11.00 10.73
N THR A 131 -0.18 12.18 10.60
CA THR A 131 -0.59 12.71 9.28
C THR A 131 0.62 13.02 8.41
N ILE A 132 1.69 13.61 8.97
CA ILE A 132 2.94 13.85 8.24
C ILE A 132 3.56 12.52 7.81
N LEU A 133 3.59 11.52 8.68
CA LEU A 133 4.10 10.19 8.33
C LEU A 133 3.30 9.55 7.19
N ILE A 134 1.96 9.66 7.20
CA ILE A 134 1.11 9.20 6.10
C ILE A 134 1.48 9.91 4.79
N ALA A 135 1.64 11.23 4.83
CA ALA A 135 2.01 12.01 3.66
C ALA A 135 3.41 11.65 3.14
N CYS A 136 4.40 11.54 4.02
CA CYS A 136 5.76 11.12 3.65
C CYS A 136 5.78 9.70 3.08
N GLY A 137 5.05 8.77 3.70
CA GLY A 137 4.92 7.39 3.21
C GLY A 137 4.26 7.32 1.83
N GLY A 138 3.18 8.08 1.63
CA GLY A 138 2.52 8.21 0.33
C GLY A 138 3.44 8.80 -0.74
N ALA A 139 4.20 9.84 -0.40
CA ALA A 139 5.19 10.43 -1.30
C ALA A 139 6.28 9.44 -1.70
N ALA A 140 6.77 8.61 -0.76
CA ALA A 140 7.75 7.57 -1.04
C ALA A 140 7.21 6.50 -2.00
N TYR A 141 5.98 6.04 -1.79
CA TYR A 141 5.32 5.11 -2.72
C TYR A 141 5.17 5.69 -4.12
N ILE A 142 4.71 6.96 -4.23
CA ILE A 142 4.52 7.63 -5.52
C ILE A 142 5.86 7.81 -6.22
N ALA A 143 6.90 8.27 -5.51
CA ALA A 143 8.24 8.44 -6.07
C ALA A 143 8.78 7.12 -6.62
N GLY A 144 8.67 6.02 -5.86
CA GLY A 144 9.04 4.69 -6.32
C GLY A 144 8.25 4.26 -7.56
N ALA A 145 6.93 4.44 -7.56
CA ALA A 145 6.07 4.09 -8.70
C ALA A 145 6.41 4.90 -9.95
N VAL A 146 6.74 6.18 -9.82
CA VAL A 146 7.18 7.03 -10.93
C VAL A 146 8.53 6.54 -11.48
N CYS A 147 9.51 6.23 -10.60
CA CYS A 147 10.79 5.64 -11.00
C CYS A 147 10.59 4.35 -11.80
N PHE A 148 9.69 3.49 -11.34
CA PHE A 148 9.35 2.24 -12.03
C PHE A 148 8.71 2.48 -13.40
N ALA A 149 7.76 3.40 -13.51
CA ALA A 149 7.09 3.73 -14.77
C ALA A 149 8.05 4.33 -15.81
N LEU A 150 8.95 5.20 -15.35
CA LEU A 150 9.97 5.86 -16.21
C LEU A 150 11.17 4.96 -16.52
N ARG A 151 11.32 3.83 -15.83
CA ARG A 151 12.50 2.95 -15.87
C ARG A 151 13.80 3.70 -15.58
N LYS A 152 13.75 4.63 -14.64
CA LYS A 152 14.86 5.50 -14.20
C LYS A 152 14.62 5.95 -12.75
N PRO A 153 15.70 6.30 -11.98
CA PRO A 153 17.11 6.21 -12.34
C PRO A 153 17.64 4.78 -12.26
N ASN A 154 18.81 4.55 -12.87
CA ASN A 154 19.59 3.33 -12.71
C ASN A 154 20.93 3.71 -12.04
N PRO A 155 20.96 3.92 -10.70
CA PRO A 155 22.15 4.43 -10.01
C PRO A 155 23.39 3.54 -10.16
N VAL A 156 23.20 2.22 -10.15
CA VAL A 156 24.26 1.23 -10.35
C VAL A 156 23.76 0.19 -11.35
N PRO A 157 24.05 0.39 -12.67
CA PRO A 157 23.56 -0.52 -13.70
C PRO A 157 23.94 -1.99 -13.44
N GLY A 158 22.97 -2.89 -13.59
CA GLY A 158 23.12 -4.33 -13.35
C GLY A 158 23.05 -4.77 -11.89
N TRP A 159 22.95 -3.83 -10.93
CA TRP A 159 22.88 -4.16 -9.50
C TRP A 159 21.82 -3.39 -8.72
N PHE A 160 21.70 -2.07 -8.91
CA PHE A 160 20.69 -1.22 -8.27
C PHE A 160 20.10 -0.28 -9.30
N GLU A 161 18.94 -0.66 -9.82
CA GLU A 161 18.25 0.01 -10.92
C GLU A 161 16.87 0.53 -10.48
N PHE A 162 16.09 1.02 -11.42
CA PHE A 162 14.76 1.58 -11.16
C PHE A 162 13.83 0.63 -10.38
N HIS A 163 13.99 -0.67 -10.55
CA HIS A 163 13.20 -1.70 -9.88
C HIS A 163 13.52 -1.76 -8.38
N GLU A 164 14.80 -1.77 -8.03
CA GLU A 164 15.27 -1.72 -6.64
C GLU A 164 14.95 -0.37 -5.99
N VAL A 165 15.00 0.73 -6.77
CA VAL A 165 14.55 2.06 -6.31
C VAL A 165 13.05 2.04 -5.96
N PHE A 166 12.23 1.39 -6.77
CA PHE A 166 10.81 1.18 -6.47
C PHE A 166 10.61 0.41 -5.16
N HIS A 167 11.32 -0.72 -4.98
CA HIS A 167 11.25 -1.49 -3.73
C HIS A 167 11.72 -0.69 -2.51
N LEU A 168 12.79 0.11 -2.65
CA LEU A 168 13.23 1.01 -1.58
C LEU A 168 12.14 2.02 -1.20
N GLY A 169 11.50 2.65 -2.19
CA GLY A 169 10.35 3.53 -1.98
C GLY A 169 9.20 2.83 -1.27
N THR A 170 8.94 1.57 -1.64
CA THR A 170 7.91 0.74 -1.02
C THR A 170 8.22 0.44 0.45
N VAL A 171 9.46 0.10 0.78
CA VAL A 171 9.88 -0.16 2.17
C VAL A 171 9.80 1.11 3.01
N ILE A 172 10.30 2.24 2.51
CA ILE A 172 10.23 3.54 3.21
C ILE A 172 8.76 3.91 3.48
N GLY A 173 7.91 3.81 2.46
CA GLY A 173 6.49 4.08 2.57
C GLY A 173 5.82 3.19 3.62
N TYR A 174 6.10 1.89 3.59
CA TYR A 174 5.58 0.94 4.57
C TYR A 174 5.99 1.27 6.01
N VAL A 175 7.27 1.58 6.24
CA VAL A 175 7.76 1.96 7.58
C VAL A 175 7.05 3.21 8.09
N CYS A 176 6.92 4.25 7.26
CA CYS A 176 6.19 5.46 7.62
C CYS A 176 4.74 5.16 8.05
N HIS A 177 4.06 4.29 7.28
CA HIS A 177 2.67 3.92 7.59
C HIS A 177 2.57 3.03 8.83
N VAL A 178 3.48 2.07 9.05
CA VAL A 178 3.50 1.25 10.28
C VAL A 178 3.64 2.12 11.51
N VAL A 179 4.58 3.07 11.49
CA VAL A 179 4.80 3.98 12.62
C VAL A 179 3.57 4.88 12.84
N SER A 180 3.01 5.43 11.76
CA SER A 180 1.78 6.23 11.84
C SER A 180 0.62 5.44 12.44
N ILE A 181 0.35 4.24 11.94
CA ILE A 181 -0.73 3.37 12.44
C ILE A 181 -0.47 2.98 13.90
N TYR A 182 0.78 2.73 14.28
CA TYR A 182 1.14 2.45 15.67
C TYR A 182 0.75 3.62 16.58
N LEU A 183 1.12 4.84 16.22
CA LEU A 183 0.78 6.04 16.98
C LEU A 183 -0.73 6.25 17.08
N ILE A 184 -1.46 6.07 15.99
CA ILE A 184 -2.93 6.17 15.94
C ILE A 184 -3.57 5.12 16.88
N VAL A 185 -3.16 3.86 16.77
CA VAL A 185 -3.74 2.76 17.57
C VAL A 185 -3.48 2.94 19.06
N CYS A 186 -2.33 3.51 19.45
CA CYS A 186 -2.03 3.83 20.84
C CYS A 186 -2.85 5.01 21.38
N ALA A 187 -3.40 5.86 20.50
CA ALA A 187 -4.19 7.02 20.88
C ALA A 187 -5.72 6.77 20.83
N LEU A 188 -6.18 5.65 20.23
CA LEU A 188 -7.57 5.21 20.19
C LEU A 188 -8.00 4.52 21.49
#